data_f3789dbbed8f1c2243461e53ffcb2da9
#
_entry.id   f3789dbbed8f1c2243461e53ffcb2da9
#
_cell.length_a   1.000
_cell.length_b   1.000
_cell.length_c   1.000
_cell.angle_alpha   90.00
_cell.angle_beta   90.00
_cell.angle_gamma   90.00
#
_symmetry.space_group_name_H-M   'P 1'
#
loop_
_entity.id
_entity.type
_entity.pdbx_description
1 polymer ?
#
loop_
_entity_poly.entity_id
_entity_poly.type
_entity_poly.pdbx_seq_one_letter_code
_entity_poly.pdbx_strand_id
1 'polypeptide(L)'
;GVAEVITATQRPTTYYKRVAALGYCLYADLVEQLKSLHSALSARPADRLQVMAIQAQLQQQRAFLREFETARQSGPTGERRKRASKRQALRGLPGDWREQLYQRAAKGKYADAILVAALTGCRPEELRQGVHIRWVNNPRNDMGEIRFEIDGAKVKAHQGQPHRLIAYGAHDPHPLLEALLIRLAGRRELLVCIDSPVN
;
A
#
# COMPACT_ATOMS: atom_id res chain seq x y z
N GLY A 1 -20.90 -6.03 25.54
CA GLY A 1 -19.73 -5.44 26.22
C GLY A 1 -18.59 -5.16 25.25
N VAL A 2 -17.49 -4.60 25.75
CA VAL A 2 -16.29 -4.25 24.95
C VAL A 2 -15.69 -5.47 24.27
N ALA A 3 -15.65 -6.61 24.95
CA ALA A 3 -15.17 -7.87 24.41
C ALA A 3 -16.00 -8.35 23.21
N GLU A 4 -17.31 -8.22 23.25
CA GLU A 4 -18.20 -8.62 22.14
C GLU A 4 -17.91 -7.81 20.87
N VAL A 5 -17.69 -6.51 21.00
CA VAL A 5 -17.35 -5.65 19.84
C VAL A 5 -16.09 -6.14 19.14
N ILE A 6 -15.07 -6.55 19.90
CA ILE A 6 -13.81 -7.04 19.38
C ILE A 6 -13.97 -8.44 18.75
N THR A 7 -14.66 -9.35 19.47
CA THR A 7 -14.74 -10.77 19.12
C THR A 7 -15.84 -11.08 18.12
N ALA A 8 -16.80 -10.19 17.86
CA ALA A 8 -17.88 -10.35 16.87
C ALA A 8 -17.36 -10.43 15.42
N THR A 9 -16.20 -11.03 15.19
CA THR A 9 -15.64 -11.26 13.85
C THR A 9 -14.66 -12.43 13.87
N GLN A 10 -14.81 -13.31 12.89
CA GLN A 10 -13.85 -14.39 12.66
C GLN A 10 -12.66 -13.96 11.78
N ARG A 11 -12.70 -12.72 11.21
CA ARG A 11 -11.64 -12.23 10.31
C ARG A 11 -10.54 -11.53 11.11
N PRO A 12 -9.29 -12.09 11.15
CA PRO A 12 -8.20 -11.48 11.91
C PRO A 12 -7.93 -10.01 11.55
N THR A 13 -8.02 -9.65 10.28
CA THR A 13 -7.83 -8.25 9.84
C THR A 13 -8.88 -7.31 10.40
N THR A 14 -10.14 -7.74 10.49
CA THR A 14 -11.23 -6.97 11.08
C THR A 14 -11.07 -6.88 12.59
N TYR A 15 -10.67 -7.98 13.24
CA TYR A 15 -10.36 -8.02 14.66
C TYR A 15 -9.30 -6.96 15.02
N TYR A 16 -8.14 -6.97 14.37
CA TYR A 16 -7.08 -5.99 14.67
C TYR A 16 -7.48 -4.53 14.39
N LYS A 17 -8.30 -4.28 13.38
CA LYS A 17 -8.84 -2.94 13.15
C LYS A 17 -9.77 -2.49 14.28
N ARG A 18 -10.63 -3.38 14.79
CA ARG A 18 -11.51 -3.09 15.92
C ARG A 18 -10.73 -2.86 17.20
N VAL A 19 -9.71 -3.70 17.48
CA VAL A 19 -8.79 -3.52 18.61
C VAL A 19 -8.12 -2.15 18.55
N ALA A 20 -7.59 -1.77 17.40
CA ALA A 20 -6.93 -0.47 17.25
C ALA A 20 -7.89 0.71 17.44
N ALA A 21 -9.07 0.67 16.82
CA ALA A 21 -10.06 1.74 16.92
C ALA A 21 -10.61 1.87 18.34
N LEU A 22 -11.01 0.75 18.96
CA LEU A 22 -11.57 0.76 20.31
C LEU A 22 -10.52 1.15 21.35
N GLY A 23 -9.29 0.66 21.21
CA GLY A 23 -8.18 1.07 22.08
C GLY A 23 -7.95 2.58 22.01
N TYR A 24 -7.93 3.15 20.80
CA TYR A 24 -7.80 4.60 20.63
C TYR A 24 -8.90 5.37 21.37
N CYS A 25 -10.18 4.97 21.19
CA CYS A 25 -11.31 5.63 21.87
C CYS A 25 -11.19 5.52 23.40
N LEU A 26 -10.94 4.31 23.93
CA LEU A 26 -10.85 4.10 25.36
C LEU A 26 -9.71 4.90 26.02
N TYR A 27 -8.55 4.97 25.38
CA TYR A 27 -7.43 5.77 25.90
C TYR A 27 -7.66 7.27 25.73
N ALA A 28 -8.30 7.72 24.65
CA ALA A 28 -8.66 9.12 24.48
C ALA A 28 -9.64 9.59 25.58
N ASP A 29 -10.70 8.80 25.82
CA ASP A 29 -11.67 9.09 26.87
C ASP A 29 -11.02 9.11 28.27
N LEU A 30 -10.09 8.19 28.55
CA LEU A 30 -9.35 8.17 29.81
C LEU A 30 -8.54 9.45 30.00
N VAL A 31 -7.85 9.91 28.96
CA VAL A 31 -7.06 11.16 29.01
C VAL A 31 -7.96 12.35 29.32
N GLU A 32 -9.13 12.47 28.69
CA GLU A 32 -10.06 13.56 28.92
C GLU A 32 -10.65 13.54 30.34
N GLN A 33 -11.00 12.35 30.86
CA GLN A 33 -11.47 12.20 32.23
C GLN A 33 -10.39 12.58 33.27
N LEU A 34 -9.12 12.21 33.01
CA LEU A 34 -8.02 12.59 33.89
C LEU A 34 -7.78 14.11 33.89
N LYS A 35 -7.88 14.76 32.72
CA LYS A 35 -7.81 16.22 32.62
C LYS A 35 -8.95 16.89 33.42
N SER A 36 -10.17 16.36 33.27
CA SER A 36 -11.35 16.84 34.00
C SER A 36 -11.18 16.69 35.50
N LEU A 37 -10.64 15.54 35.97
CA LEU A 37 -10.35 15.32 37.38
C LEU A 37 -9.29 16.30 37.89
N HIS A 38 -8.21 16.49 37.13
CA HIS A 38 -7.17 17.46 37.49
C HIS A 38 -7.74 18.88 37.63
N SER A 39 -8.57 19.32 36.70
CA SER A 39 -9.23 20.62 36.73
C SER A 39 -10.14 20.76 37.95
N ALA A 40 -10.97 19.74 38.24
CA ALA A 40 -11.88 19.76 39.38
C ALA A 40 -11.14 19.81 40.74
N LEU A 41 -10.00 19.12 40.84
CA LEU A 41 -9.16 19.14 42.05
C LEU A 41 -8.40 20.48 42.22
N SER A 42 -8.10 21.16 41.10
CA SER A 42 -7.38 22.45 41.12
C SER A 42 -8.30 23.64 41.38
N ALA A 43 -9.62 23.50 41.28
CA ALA A 43 -10.59 24.52 41.54
C ALA A 43 -10.60 24.88 43.04
N ARG A 44 -10.81 26.17 43.37
CA ARG A 44 -10.92 26.64 44.77
C ARG A 44 -12.21 27.47 44.94
N PRO A 45 -13.19 27.00 45.71
CA PRO A 45 -13.23 25.70 46.40
C PRO A 45 -13.43 24.52 45.46
N ALA A 46 -12.83 23.36 45.76
CA ALA A 46 -13.02 22.15 44.98
C ALA A 46 -14.47 21.66 45.13
N ASP A 47 -15.10 21.37 43.98
CA ASP A 47 -16.44 20.75 43.95
C ASP A 47 -16.32 19.25 44.25
N ARG A 48 -16.59 18.88 45.50
CA ARG A 48 -16.51 17.48 45.94
C ARG A 48 -17.46 16.56 45.18
N LEU A 49 -18.65 17.02 44.80
CA LEU A 49 -19.62 16.20 44.06
C LEU A 49 -19.12 15.92 42.66
N GLN A 50 -18.55 16.92 41.99
CA GLN A 50 -17.94 16.76 40.67
C GLN A 50 -16.75 15.79 40.72
N VAL A 51 -15.88 15.92 41.71
CA VAL A 51 -14.73 15.00 41.88
C VAL A 51 -15.21 13.57 42.08
N MET A 52 -16.22 13.33 42.94
CA MET A 52 -16.77 11.99 43.15
C MET A 52 -17.42 11.41 41.89
N ALA A 53 -18.13 12.21 41.10
CA ALA A 53 -18.72 11.79 39.85
C ALA A 53 -17.64 11.36 38.83
N ILE A 54 -16.58 12.15 38.65
CA ILE A 54 -15.46 11.81 37.76
C ILE A 54 -14.74 10.56 38.25
N GLN A 55 -14.53 10.40 39.54
CA GLN A 55 -13.91 9.17 40.09
C GLN A 55 -14.77 7.94 39.82
N ALA A 56 -16.09 8.01 39.92
CA ALA A 56 -16.97 6.90 39.54
C ALA A 56 -16.86 6.54 38.05
N GLN A 57 -16.81 7.55 37.19
CA GLN A 57 -16.58 7.34 35.74
C GLN A 57 -15.22 6.67 35.44
N LEU A 58 -14.16 7.11 36.11
CA LEU A 58 -12.83 6.51 35.97
C LEU A 58 -12.80 5.03 36.44
N GLN A 59 -13.55 4.70 37.50
CA GLN A 59 -13.71 3.31 37.93
C GLN A 59 -14.38 2.44 36.84
N GLN A 60 -15.43 2.94 36.23
CA GLN A 60 -16.12 2.27 35.14
C GLN A 60 -15.19 2.13 33.92
N GLN A 61 -14.48 3.18 33.53
CA GLN A 61 -13.51 3.19 32.46
C GLN A 61 -12.40 2.14 32.68
N ARG A 62 -11.91 2.03 33.91
CA ARG A 62 -10.92 1.03 34.30
C ARG A 62 -11.44 -0.41 34.10
N ALA A 63 -12.72 -0.66 34.36
CA ALA A 63 -13.35 -1.95 34.11
C ALA A 63 -13.39 -2.25 32.61
N PHE A 64 -13.79 -1.28 31.78
CA PHE A 64 -13.77 -1.43 30.33
C PHE A 64 -12.38 -1.68 29.76
N LEU A 65 -11.36 -0.99 30.28
CA LEU A 65 -9.96 -1.21 29.87
C LEU A 65 -9.47 -2.61 30.21
N ARG A 66 -9.84 -3.14 31.38
CA ARG A 66 -9.50 -4.53 31.75
C ARG A 66 -10.17 -5.55 30.84
N GLU A 67 -11.45 -5.37 30.54
CA GLU A 67 -12.18 -6.22 29.62
C GLU A 67 -11.56 -6.18 28.20
N PHE A 68 -11.20 -4.97 27.74
CA PHE A 68 -10.51 -4.74 26.47
C PHE A 68 -9.15 -5.46 26.40
N GLU A 69 -8.31 -5.31 27.41
CA GLU A 69 -6.98 -5.94 27.45
C GLU A 69 -7.09 -7.46 27.49
N THR A 70 -8.04 -8.01 28.25
CA THR A 70 -8.30 -9.45 28.27
C THR A 70 -8.72 -9.96 26.89
N ALA A 71 -9.67 -9.29 26.24
CA ALA A 71 -10.12 -9.65 24.90
C ALA A 71 -9.00 -9.50 23.85
N ARG A 72 -8.16 -8.47 23.99
CA ARG A 72 -6.99 -8.27 23.12
C ARG A 72 -5.95 -9.38 23.27
N GLN A 73 -5.69 -9.84 24.48
CA GLN A 73 -4.75 -10.94 24.76
C GLN A 73 -5.24 -12.29 24.22
N SER A 74 -6.55 -12.51 24.23
CA SER A 74 -7.16 -13.74 23.69
C SER A 74 -6.95 -13.88 22.17
N GLY A 75 -6.75 -12.76 21.47
CA GLY A 75 -6.52 -12.77 20.04
C GLY A 75 -7.77 -13.08 19.19
N PRO A 76 -7.65 -13.12 17.88
CA PRO A 76 -8.75 -13.48 16.98
C PRO A 76 -9.04 -14.97 17.03
N THR A 77 -10.31 -15.34 17.12
CA THR A 77 -10.77 -16.75 17.15
C THR A 77 -10.74 -17.43 15.79
N GLY A 78 -10.64 -16.68 14.69
CA GLY A 78 -10.64 -17.23 13.34
C GLY A 78 -9.26 -17.66 12.86
N GLU A 79 -9.21 -18.74 12.11
CA GLU A 79 -7.98 -19.20 11.47
C GLU A 79 -7.39 -18.13 10.54
N ARG A 80 -6.11 -17.89 10.67
CA ARG A 80 -5.35 -17.01 9.81
C ARG A 80 -5.09 -17.70 8.47
N ARG A 81 -6.04 -17.65 7.54
CA ARG A 81 -5.80 -18.12 6.18
C ARG A 81 -4.69 -17.28 5.56
N LYS A 82 -3.51 -17.85 5.43
CA LYS A 82 -2.43 -17.25 4.64
C LYS A 82 -2.94 -17.11 3.21
N ARG A 83 -3.09 -15.88 2.74
CA ARG A 83 -3.32 -15.67 1.30
C ARG A 83 -2.15 -16.28 0.55
N ALA A 84 -2.46 -17.08 -0.47
CA ALA A 84 -1.43 -17.58 -1.37
C ALA A 84 -0.59 -16.39 -1.88
N SER A 85 0.72 -16.52 -1.77
CA SER A 85 1.62 -15.47 -2.24
C SER A 85 1.42 -15.30 -3.74
N LYS A 86 1.22 -14.07 -4.22
CA LYS A 86 1.19 -13.77 -5.65
C LYS A 86 2.47 -14.25 -6.37
N ARG A 87 3.60 -14.29 -5.66
CA ARG A 87 4.85 -14.89 -6.16
C ARG A 87 4.74 -16.38 -6.41
N GLN A 88 3.98 -17.13 -5.62
CA GLN A 88 3.79 -18.56 -5.83
C GLN A 88 2.98 -18.84 -7.10
N ALA A 89 2.01 -17.97 -7.42
CA ALA A 89 1.25 -18.09 -8.66
C ALA A 89 2.13 -17.90 -9.93
N LEU A 90 3.27 -17.22 -9.81
CA LEU A 90 4.21 -17.02 -10.93
C LEU A 90 5.23 -18.16 -11.09
N ARG A 91 5.39 -19.03 -10.09
CA ARG A 91 6.43 -20.10 -10.12
C ARG A 91 6.21 -21.17 -11.19
N GLY A 92 4.98 -21.37 -11.64
CA GLY A 92 4.63 -22.37 -12.68
C GLY A 92 4.54 -21.80 -14.09
N LEU A 93 4.86 -20.51 -14.27
CA LEU A 93 4.83 -19.91 -15.60
C LEU A 93 6.09 -20.25 -16.40
N PRO A 94 5.98 -20.44 -17.72
CA PRO A 94 7.13 -20.57 -18.61
C PRO A 94 8.10 -19.38 -18.46
N GLY A 95 9.39 -19.58 -18.78
CA GLY A 95 10.39 -18.50 -18.70
C GLY A 95 10.04 -17.27 -19.56
N ASP A 96 9.41 -17.53 -20.69
CA ASP A 96 8.98 -16.55 -21.71
C ASP A 96 7.52 -16.07 -21.51
N TRP A 97 6.95 -16.21 -20.32
CA TRP A 97 5.54 -15.87 -20.08
C TRP A 97 5.21 -14.40 -20.36
N ARG A 98 6.19 -13.50 -20.22
CA ARG A 98 6.00 -12.06 -20.51
C ARG A 98 5.84 -11.82 -22.00
N GLU A 99 6.67 -12.46 -22.80
CA GLU A 99 6.63 -12.44 -24.25
C GLU A 99 5.31 -13.00 -24.78
N GLN A 100 4.88 -14.15 -24.27
CA GLN A 100 3.60 -14.75 -24.61
C GLN A 100 2.42 -13.84 -24.24
N LEU A 101 2.47 -13.19 -23.06
CA LEU A 101 1.45 -12.24 -22.65
C LEU A 101 1.38 -11.05 -23.63
N TYR A 102 2.53 -10.48 -23.96
CA TYR A 102 2.60 -9.38 -24.91
C TYR A 102 2.08 -9.79 -26.29
N GLN A 103 2.49 -10.93 -26.82
CA GLN A 103 2.02 -11.43 -28.13
C GLN A 103 0.49 -11.53 -28.20
N ARG A 104 -0.16 -12.04 -27.15
CA ARG A 104 -1.63 -12.10 -27.04
C ARG A 104 -2.29 -10.72 -27.00
N ALA A 105 -1.62 -9.74 -26.40
CA ALA A 105 -2.12 -8.39 -26.23
C ALA A 105 -1.68 -7.40 -27.32
N ALA A 106 -0.78 -7.79 -28.23
CA ALA A 106 -0.08 -6.89 -29.16
C ALA A 106 -0.99 -6.06 -30.08
N LYS A 107 -2.22 -6.53 -30.33
CA LYS A 107 -3.25 -5.82 -31.13
C LYS A 107 -4.24 -5.04 -30.25
N GLY A 108 -4.15 -5.15 -28.93
CA GLY A 108 -5.07 -4.52 -28.01
C GLY A 108 -4.65 -3.09 -27.63
N LYS A 109 -5.59 -2.31 -27.13
CA LYS A 109 -5.36 -0.91 -26.68
C LYS A 109 -4.33 -0.79 -25.55
N TYR A 110 -4.05 -1.86 -24.83
CA TYR A 110 -3.10 -1.89 -23.72
C TYR A 110 -1.75 -2.53 -24.07
N ALA A 111 -1.49 -2.77 -25.36
CA ALA A 111 -0.27 -3.44 -25.80
C ALA A 111 1.00 -2.74 -25.31
N ASP A 112 1.06 -1.42 -25.41
CA ASP A 112 2.22 -0.64 -24.97
C ASP A 112 2.39 -0.65 -23.45
N ALA A 113 1.29 -0.59 -22.71
CA ALA A 113 1.32 -0.67 -21.24
C ALA A 113 1.81 -2.05 -20.77
N ILE A 114 1.37 -3.13 -21.39
CA ILE A 114 1.82 -4.50 -21.11
C ILE A 114 3.30 -4.66 -21.44
N LEU A 115 3.74 -4.14 -22.58
CA LEU A 115 5.13 -4.16 -23.00
C LEU A 115 6.04 -3.45 -22.00
N VAL A 116 5.68 -2.24 -21.61
CA VAL A 116 6.40 -1.45 -20.61
C VAL A 116 6.40 -2.13 -19.25
N ALA A 117 5.26 -2.65 -18.80
CA ALA A 117 5.19 -3.38 -17.53
C ALA A 117 6.06 -4.64 -17.54
N ALA A 118 6.11 -5.36 -18.65
CA ALA A 118 6.92 -6.57 -18.81
C ALA A 118 8.43 -6.28 -18.76
N LEU A 119 8.87 -5.16 -19.36
CA LEU A 119 10.26 -4.72 -19.36
C LEU A 119 10.69 -4.13 -18.01
N THR A 120 9.84 -3.32 -17.38
CA THR A 120 10.23 -2.49 -16.23
C THR A 120 9.76 -3.00 -14.88
N GLY A 121 8.76 -3.90 -14.87
CA GLY A 121 8.08 -4.31 -13.65
C GLY A 121 7.30 -3.17 -12.98
N CYS A 122 6.93 -2.11 -13.70
CA CYS A 122 6.15 -1.00 -13.18
C CYS A 122 4.76 -1.45 -12.73
N ARG A 123 4.19 -0.70 -11.80
CA ARG A 123 2.85 -0.97 -11.26
C ARG A 123 1.77 -0.33 -12.15
N PRO A 124 0.53 -0.84 -12.13
CA PRO A 124 -0.57 -0.20 -12.87
C PRO A 124 -0.77 1.27 -12.53
N GLU A 125 -0.53 1.67 -11.28
CA GLU A 125 -0.64 3.07 -10.85
C GLU A 125 0.48 3.95 -11.42
N GLU A 126 1.68 3.42 -11.57
CA GLU A 126 2.81 4.10 -12.22
C GLU A 126 2.52 4.28 -13.72
N LEU A 127 1.87 3.29 -14.36
CA LEU A 127 1.39 3.42 -15.73
C LEU A 127 0.25 4.43 -15.89
N ARG A 128 -0.57 4.67 -14.86
CA ARG A 128 -1.57 5.75 -14.92
C ARG A 128 -0.95 7.13 -14.83
N GLN A 129 0.12 7.28 -14.06
CA GLN A 129 0.90 8.52 -14.01
C GLN A 129 1.65 8.77 -15.31
N GLY A 130 1.93 7.70 -16.05
CA GLY A 130 2.69 7.72 -17.28
C GLY A 130 4.13 7.29 -17.09
N VAL A 131 4.63 6.52 -18.05
CA VAL A 131 6.04 6.11 -18.13
C VAL A 131 6.64 6.77 -19.34
N HIS A 132 7.64 7.62 -19.12
CA HIS A 132 8.39 8.25 -20.19
C HIS A 132 9.47 7.31 -20.68
N ILE A 133 9.53 7.12 -21.99
CA ILE A 133 10.50 6.29 -22.67
C ILE A 133 11.28 7.20 -23.59
N ARG A 134 12.60 7.18 -23.46
CA ARG A 134 13.48 8.03 -24.29
C ARG A 134 14.59 7.21 -24.91
N TRP A 135 14.85 7.50 -26.16
CA TRP A 135 16.08 7.06 -26.81
C TRP A 135 17.18 8.07 -26.49
N VAL A 136 18.29 7.60 -25.94
CA VAL A 136 19.44 8.41 -25.57
C VAL A 136 20.67 7.86 -26.26
N ASN A 137 21.38 8.70 -26.99
CA ASN A 137 22.69 8.32 -27.51
C ASN A 137 23.66 8.23 -26.34
N ASN A 138 24.35 7.10 -26.24
CA ASN A 138 25.37 6.92 -25.24
C ASN A 138 26.72 7.38 -25.81
N PRO A 139 27.29 8.50 -25.33
CA PRO A 139 28.54 9.03 -25.88
C PRO A 139 29.77 8.13 -25.65
N ARG A 140 29.62 7.08 -24.82
CA ARG A 140 30.74 6.19 -24.47
C ARG A 140 30.93 5.03 -25.44
N ASN A 141 29.91 4.67 -26.23
CA ASN A 141 29.92 3.46 -27.04
C ASN A 141 29.23 3.59 -28.41
N ASP A 142 28.92 4.79 -28.89
CA ASP A 142 28.17 5.07 -30.13
C ASP A 142 26.86 4.27 -30.29
N MET A 143 26.45 3.60 -29.20
CA MET A 143 25.25 2.79 -29.16
C MET A 143 24.19 3.50 -28.37
N GLY A 144 22.98 3.53 -28.89
CA GLY A 144 21.85 4.11 -28.17
C GLY A 144 21.42 3.24 -27.00
N GLU A 145 20.79 3.86 -26.03
CA GLU A 145 20.08 3.17 -24.95
C GLU A 145 18.63 3.67 -24.86
N ILE A 146 17.75 2.76 -24.43
CA ILE A 146 16.36 3.09 -24.15
C ILE A 146 16.25 3.30 -22.63
N ARG A 147 15.81 4.48 -22.23
CA ARG A 147 15.57 4.87 -20.84
C ARG A 147 14.11 4.92 -20.54
N PHE A 148 13.71 4.32 -19.41
CA PHE A 148 12.38 4.40 -18.84
C PHE A 148 12.45 5.25 -17.57
N GLU A 149 11.71 6.35 -17.56
CA GLU A 149 11.56 7.23 -16.39
C GLU A 149 10.19 6.94 -15.78
N ILE A 150 10.16 6.51 -14.52
CA ILE A 150 8.97 6.02 -13.83
C ILE A 150 8.83 6.73 -12.50
N ASP A 151 7.76 7.48 -12.35
CA ASP A 151 7.41 8.08 -11.07
C ASP A 151 6.74 7.07 -10.14
N GLY A 152 7.21 7.00 -8.91
CA GLY A 152 6.77 5.99 -7.94
C GLY A 152 5.39 6.28 -7.37
N ALA A 153 4.44 5.37 -7.56
CA ALA A 153 3.06 5.53 -7.09
C ALA A 153 2.84 5.32 -5.59
N LYS A 154 3.79 4.72 -4.87
CA LYS A 154 3.66 4.41 -3.43
C LYS A 154 4.85 4.92 -2.66
N VAL A 155 5.06 6.22 -2.71
CA VAL A 155 6.12 6.89 -1.97
C VAL A 155 5.56 7.34 -0.61
N LYS A 156 6.22 6.94 0.47
CA LYS A 156 5.99 7.42 1.84
C LYS A 156 7.28 8.02 2.35
N ALA A 157 7.21 8.83 3.42
CA ALA A 157 8.35 9.56 3.98
C ALA A 157 9.63 8.73 4.17
N HIS A 158 9.50 7.41 4.41
CA HIS A 158 10.64 6.51 4.63
C HIS A 158 10.59 5.22 3.79
N GLN A 159 9.72 5.15 2.77
CA GLN A 159 9.55 3.94 1.96
C GLN A 159 9.19 4.27 0.51
N GLY A 160 9.76 3.49 -0.41
CA GLY A 160 9.54 3.61 -1.85
C GLY A 160 10.56 4.51 -2.53
N GLN A 161 10.71 4.32 -3.81
CA GLN A 161 11.54 5.18 -4.67
C GLN A 161 10.63 6.20 -5.35
N PRO A 162 10.82 7.51 -5.15
CA PRO A 162 10.01 8.53 -5.78
C PRO A 162 10.20 8.56 -7.30
N HIS A 163 11.37 8.18 -7.76
CA HIS A 163 11.69 8.12 -9.18
C HIS A 163 12.60 6.92 -9.45
N ARG A 164 12.36 6.21 -10.56
CA ARG A 164 13.19 5.09 -11.02
C ARG A 164 13.58 5.32 -12.47
N LEU A 165 14.85 5.12 -12.73
CA LEU A 165 15.40 5.09 -14.09
C LEU A 165 15.83 3.65 -14.41
N ILE A 166 15.32 3.11 -15.51
CA ILE A 166 15.70 1.80 -16.03
C ILE A 166 16.23 2.01 -17.44
N ALA A 167 17.38 1.48 -17.74
CA ALA A 167 18.00 1.60 -19.05
C ALA A 167 18.31 0.21 -19.65
N TYR A 168 18.10 0.09 -20.94
CA TYR A 168 18.49 -1.08 -21.75
C TYR A 168 19.36 -0.59 -22.89
N GLY A 169 20.45 -1.33 -23.17
CA GLY A 169 21.22 -1.12 -24.38
C GLY A 169 20.35 -1.43 -25.62
N ALA A 170 20.48 -0.66 -26.65
CA ALA A 170 19.68 -0.86 -27.88
C ALA A 170 19.93 -2.22 -28.57
N HIS A 171 21.03 -2.87 -28.22
CA HIS A 171 21.42 -4.18 -28.75
C HIS A 171 21.25 -5.31 -27.74
N ASP A 172 20.64 -5.04 -26.59
CA ASP A 172 20.34 -6.11 -25.65
C ASP A 172 19.39 -7.13 -26.31
N PRO A 173 19.75 -8.42 -26.35
CA PRO A 173 18.97 -9.44 -27.05
C PRO A 173 17.71 -9.79 -26.26
N HIS A 174 16.73 -8.91 -26.30
CA HIS A 174 15.47 -9.09 -25.59
C HIS A 174 14.27 -8.90 -26.54
N PRO A 175 13.44 -9.93 -26.80
CA PRO A 175 12.35 -9.85 -27.79
C PRO A 175 11.35 -8.72 -27.53
N LEU A 176 11.10 -8.39 -26.26
CA LEU A 176 10.21 -7.28 -25.91
C LEU A 176 10.86 -5.91 -26.16
N LEU A 177 12.19 -5.82 -26.11
CA LEU A 177 12.91 -4.60 -26.45
C LEU A 177 12.85 -4.34 -27.96
N GLU A 178 13.00 -5.36 -28.78
CA GLU A 178 12.81 -5.27 -30.24
C GLU A 178 11.39 -4.81 -30.59
N ALA A 179 10.38 -5.39 -29.91
CA ALA A 179 9.00 -4.96 -30.09
C ALA A 179 8.79 -3.49 -29.71
N LEU A 180 9.47 -3.00 -28.68
CA LEU A 180 9.41 -1.59 -28.28
C LEU A 180 10.10 -0.68 -29.30
N LEU A 181 11.24 -1.09 -29.84
CA LEU A 181 11.94 -0.34 -30.90
C LEU A 181 11.07 -0.16 -32.14
N ILE A 182 10.35 -1.20 -32.56
CA ILE A 182 9.38 -1.13 -33.66
C ILE A 182 8.27 -0.11 -33.33
N ARG A 183 7.79 -0.07 -32.09
CA ARG A 183 6.76 0.88 -31.65
C ARG A 183 7.25 2.30 -31.56
N LEU A 184 8.49 2.52 -31.20
CA LEU A 184 9.12 3.84 -31.26
C LEU A 184 9.20 4.36 -32.71
N ALA A 185 9.36 3.47 -33.71
CA ALA A 185 9.32 3.83 -35.14
C ALA A 185 10.11 5.09 -35.50
N GLY A 186 11.32 5.23 -34.93
CA GLY A 186 12.19 6.40 -35.14
C GLY A 186 11.84 7.62 -34.27
N ARG A 187 10.84 7.56 -33.43
CA ARG A 187 10.58 8.59 -32.40
C ARG A 187 11.67 8.54 -31.33
N ARG A 188 12.09 9.71 -30.86
CA ARG A 188 13.09 9.78 -29.77
C ARG A 188 12.47 9.60 -28.39
N GLU A 189 11.17 9.77 -28.28
CA GLU A 189 10.45 9.64 -27.01
C GLU A 189 9.03 9.11 -27.23
N LEU A 190 8.52 8.43 -26.21
CA LEU A 190 7.16 7.92 -26.13
C LEU A 190 6.67 8.02 -24.68
N LEU A 191 5.46 8.53 -24.48
CA LEU A 191 4.75 8.46 -23.20
C LEU A 191 3.73 7.34 -23.24
N VAL A 192 3.84 6.37 -22.32
CA VAL A 192 2.89 5.29 -22.18
C VAL A 192 2.06 5.49 -20.92
N CYS A 193 0.76 5.68 -21.11
CA CYS A 193 -0.20 5.93 -20.03
C CYS A 193 -1.45 5.05 -20.22
N ILE A 194 -2.10 4.67 -19.11
CA ILE A 194 -3.41 4.01 -19.09
C ILE A 194 -4.45 4.94 -18.46
N ASP A 195 -5.42 5.38 -19.24
CA ASP A 195 -6.35 6.46 -18.87
C ASP A 195 -7.51 6.01 -17.96
N SER A 196 -7.67 4.73 -17.70
CA SER A 196 -8.80 4.23 -16.91
C SER A 196 -8.36 3.48 -15.67
N PRO A 197 -9.10 3.65 -14.54
CA PRO A 197 -8.93 2.75 -13.41
C PRO A 197 -9.19 1.32 -13.88
N VAL A 198 -8.23 0.45 -13.61
CA VAL A 198 -8.45 -0.99 -13.75
C VAL A 198 -9.38 -1.37 -12.59
N ASN A 199 -10.67 -1.54 -12.91
CA ASN A 199 -11.65 -2.09 -11.97
C ASN A 199 -11.34 -3.55 -11.65
#